data_32d8b70f5b9a92fb4014e836c731d511
#
_entry.id   32d8b70f5b9a92fb4014e836c731d511
#
_cell.length_a   1.000
_cell.length_b   1.000
_cell.length_c   1.000
_cell.angle_alpha   90.00
_cell.angle_beta   90.00
_cell.angle_gamma   90.00
#
_symmetry.space_group_name_H-M   'P 1'
#
loop_
_entity.id
_entity.type
_entity.pdbx_description
1 polymer ?
#
loop_
_entity_poly.entity_id
_entity_poly.type
_entity_poly.pdbx_seq_one_letter_code
_entity_poly.pdbx_strand_id
1 'polypeptide(L)'
;MKKIDKILMRFVMAVLVMPAFTVSCSDEPLAENYYTFTGEMVTDYLQNRSGEFSDFIAILQRSGMYGMMAAYGSYTCLAPNNKAVEQYLHELGIQSVDQLTKEQCDTLSWNHIIDQAYFTTDL
;
A
#
# COMPACT_ATOMS: atom_id res chain seq x y z
N MET A 1 63.93 -11.10 -30.13
CA MET A 1 63.33 -9.76 -29.81
C MET A 1 62.07 -9.47 -30.63
N LYS A 2 62.02 -9.64 -31.93
CA LYS A 2 60.85 -9.30 -32.74
C LYS A 2 59.58 -10.16 -32.51
N LYS A 3 59.67 -11.32 -31.87
CA LYS A 3 58.47 -12.17 -31.54
C LYS A 3 57.77 -11.76 -30.23
N ILE A 4 58.54 -11.25 -29.30
CA ILE A 4 58.03 -10.81 -27.98
C ILE A 4 57.20 -9.53 -28.15
N ASP A 5 57.67 -8.63 -29.00
CA ASP A 5 56.98 -7.35 -29.27
C ASP A 5 55.58 -7.55 -29.88
N LYS A 6 55.44 -8.58 -30.76
CA LYS A 6 54.13 -8.90 -31.35
C LYS A 6 53.15 -9.53 -30.37
N ILE A 7 53.67 -10.31 -29.41
CA ILE A 7 52.85 -10.93 -28.37
C ILE A 7 52.44 -9.85 -27.34
N LEU A 8 53.39 -9.01 -26.94
CA LEU A 8 53.13 -7.88 -26.04
C LEU A 8 52.10 -6.91 -26.65
N MET A 9 52.24 -6.60 -27.94
CA MET A 9 51.33 -5.73 -28.65
C MET A 9 49.91 -6.32 -28.79
N ARG A 10 49.80 -7.66 -28.92
CA ARG A 10 48.51 -8.35 -28.91
C ARG A 10 47.85 -8.36 -27.54
N PHE A 11 48.63 -8.50 -26.45
CA PHE A 11 48.12 -8.38 -25.09
C PHE A 11 47.68 -6.96 -24.75
N VAL A 12 48.43 -5.95 -25.17
CA VAL A 12 48.08 -4.54 -24.98
C VAL A 12 46.79 -4.19 -25.75
N MET A 13 46.62 -4.70 -26.99
CA MET A 13 45.39 -4.53 -27.75
C MET A 13 44.19 -5.25 -27.12
N ALA A 14 44.39 -6.44 -26.56
CA ALA A 14 43.35 -7.19 -25.88
C ALA A 14 42.90 -6.52 -24.57
N VAL A 15 43.79 -5.87 -23.85
CA VAL A 15 43.49 -5.12 -22.62
C VAL A 15 42.77 -3.79 -22.91
N LEU A 16 43.05 -3.18 -24.09
CA LEU A 16 42.45 -1.90 -24.46
C LEU A 16 41.03 -2.03 -25.00
N VAL A 17 40.58 -3.26 -25.40
CA VAL A 17 39.25 -3.51 -25.94
C VAL A 17 38.28 -3.96 -24.86
N MET A 18 38.72 -4.26 -23.63
CA MET A 18 37.91 -4.81 -22.56
C MET A 18 37.14 -3.80 -21.69
N PRO A 19 37.30 -2.48 -21.74
CA PRO A 19 36.49 -1.57 -20.92
C PRO A 19 35.18 -1.10 -21.57
N ALA A 20 34.79 -1.67 -22.73
CA ALA A 20 33.61 -1.17 -23.43
C ALA A 20 32.26 -1.86 -23.05
N PHE A 21 32.27 -2.80 -22.11
CA PHE A 21 31.09 -3.53 -21.67
C PHE A 21 30.66 -3.27 -20.22
N THR A 22 31.18 -2.24 -19.59
CA THR A 22 30.50 -1.70 -18.41
C THR A 22 29.47 -0.67 -18.87
N VAL A 23 28.53 -1.08 -19.68
CA VAL A 23 27.25 -0.40 -19.71
C VAL A 23 26.58 -0.75 -18.41
N SER A 24 26.84 0.09 -17.43
CA SER A 24 25.99 0.36 -16.32
C SER A 24 24.55 0.16 -16.76
N CYS A 25 23.82 -0.73 -16.09
CA CYS A 25 22.41 -0.54 -15.92
C CYS A 25 22.23 0.91 -15.50
N SER A 26 21.72 1.76 -16.37
CA SER A 26 21.08 2.97 -15.93
C SER A 26 19.91 2.45 -15.10
N ASP A 27 20.05 2.50 -13.79
CA ASP A 27 18.91 2.62 -12.89
C ASP A 27 18.22 3.92 -13.32
N GLU A 28 17.41 3.83 -14.37
CA GLU A 28 16.32 4.78 -14.48
C GLU A 28 15.54 4.56 -13.19
N PRO A 29 15.42 5.57 -12.34
CA PRO A 29 14.54 5.47 -11.22
C PRO A 29 13.18 5.17 -11.84
N LEU A 30 12.73 3.91 -11.70
CA LEU A 30 11.36 3.50 -11.98
C LEU A 30 10.52 4.61 -11.38
N ALA A 31 9.76 5.28 -12.23
CA ALA A 31 9.07 6.52 -11.95
C ALA A 31 8.63 6.56 -10.48
N GLU A 32 9.24 7.43 -9.72
CA GLU A 32 9.12 7.62 -8.28
C GLU A 32 7.68 7.96 -7.85
N ASN A 33 6.73 7.86 -8.80
CA ASN A 33 5.37 8.30 -8.67
C ASN A 33 4.36 7.18 -8.40
N TYR A 34 4.77 5.91 -8.35
CA TYR A 34 3.80 4.83 -8.18
C TYR A 34 3.53 4.45 -6.71
N TYR A 35 4.40 4.83 -5.79
CA TYR A 35 4.21 4.59 -4.36
C TYR A 35 4.80 5.74 -3.56
N THR A 36 4.23 6.92 -3.63
CA THR A 36 4.39 7.89 -2.56
C THR A 36 3.60 7.37 -1.36
N PHE A 37 4.20 6.44 -0.65
CA PHE A 37 3.77 6.11 0.68
C PHE A 37 3.94 7.38 1.52
N THR A 38 2.83 8.03 1.84
CA THR A 38 2.82 9.27 2.65
C THR A 38 3.10 8.97 4.13
N GLY A 39 3.30 7.71 4.50
CA GLY A 39 3.52 7.30 5.88
C GLY A 39 2.25 7.20 6.72
N GLU A 40 1.08 7.54 6.18
CA GLU A 40 -0.19 7.45 6.89
C GLU A 40 -0.93 6.17 6.50
N MET A 41 -1.13 5.26 7.46
CA MET A 41 -1.94 4.07 7.29
C MET A 41 -3.42 4.44 7.29
N VAL A 42 -4.27 3.53 6.78
CA VAL A 42 -5.73 3.71 6.85
C VAL A 42 -6.19 3.95 8.29
N THR A 43 -5.65 3.20 9.24
CA THR A 43 -5.95 3.37 10.67
C THR A 43 -5.52 4.72 11.22
N ASP A 44 -4.36 5.23 10.81
CA ASP A 44 -3.87 6.54 11.22
C ASP A 44 -4.77 7.65 10.67
N TYR A 45 -5.16 7.55 9.41
CA TYR A 45 -6.09 8.47 8.79
C TYR A 45 -7.43 8.52 9.54
N LEU A 46 -8.00 7.35 9.87
CA LEU A 46 -9.26 7.25 10.60
C LEU A 46 -9.12 7.79 12.04
N GLN A 47 -8.05 7.44 12.74
CA GLN A 47 -7.80 7.91 14.12
C GLN A 47 -7.60 9.42 14.19
N ASN A 48 -6.86 10.01 13.26
CA ASN A 48 -6.66 11.45 13.18
C ASN A 48 -7.99 12.21 12.92
N ARG A 49 -9.01 11.49 12.43
CA ARG A 49 -10.35 12.00 12.16
C ARG A 49 -11.43 11.23 12.95
N SER A 50 -11.10 10.80 14.15
CA SER A 50 -12.00 9.99 14.99
C SER A 50 -13.35 10.67 15.29
N GLY A 51 -13.41 11.99 15.31
CA GLY A 51 -14.66 12.73 15.43
C GLY A 51 -15.66 12.44 14.27
N GLU A 52 -15.17 11.97 13.13
CA GLU A 52 -15.96 11.65 11.95
C GLU A 52 -16.16 10.16 11.72
N PHE A 53 -15.20 9.32 12.19
CA PHE A 53 -15.13 7.89 11.88
C PHE A 53 -15.10 6.98 13.11
N SER A 54 -15.45 7.49 14.32
CA SER A 54 -15.39 6.71 15.57
C SER A 54 -16.16 5.39 15.49
N ASP A 55 -17.34 5.39 14.86
CA ASP A 55 -18.20 4.22 14.78
C ASP A 55 -17.64 3.17 13.83
N PHE A 56 -17.04 3.60 12.71
CA PHE A 56 -16.37 2.68 11.80
C PHE A 56 -15.10 2.10 12.40
N ILE A 57 -14.35 2.90 13.15
CA ILE A 57 -13.20 2.41 13.93
C ILE A 57 -13.65 1.33 14.92
N ALA A 58 -14.75 1.54 15.64
CA ALA A 58 -15.29 0.54 16.56
C ALA A 58 -15.72 -0.74 15.84
N ILE A 59 -16.34 -0.64 14.66
CA ILE A 59 -16.68 -1.80 13.81
C ILE A 59 -15.41 -2.58 13.41
N LEU A 60 -14.37 -1.90 12.92
CA LEU A 60 -13.10 -2.52 12.55
C LEU A 60 -12.41 -3.20 13.74
N GLN A 61 -12.47 -2.62 14.92
CA GLN A 61 -11.91 -3.20 16.14
C GLN A 61 -12.68 -4.47 16.56
N ARG A 62 -14.00 -4.44 16.54
CA ARG A 62 -14.86 -5.58 16.91
C ARG A 62 -14.76 -6.73 15.92
N SER A 63 -14.60 -6.46 14.64
CA SER A 63 -14.34 -7.47 13.61
C SER A 63 -12.93 -8.06 13.72
N GLY A 64 -11.98 -7.36 14.33
CA GLY A 64 -10.57 -7.74 14.35
C GLY A 64 -9.79 -7.28 13.12
N MET A 65 -10.44 -6.58 12.19
CA MET A 65 -9.80 -6.11 10.94
C MET A 65 -8.95 -4.86 11.14
N TYR A 66 -9.10 -4.16 12.27
CA TYR A 66 -8.33 -2.96 12.57
C TYR A 66 -6.81 -3.20 12.49
N GLY A 67 -6.33 -4.32 13.06
CA GLY A 67 -4.91 -4.68 13.01
C GLY A 67 -4.40 -4.97 11.60
N MET A 68 -5.23 -5.55 10.74
CA MET A 68 -4.90 -5.76 9.33
C MET A 68 -4.76 -4.43 8.59
N MET A 69 -5.66 -3.48 8.84
CA MET A 69 -5.65 -2.15 8.23
C MET A 69 -4.52 -1.25 8.76
N ALA A 70 -3.94 -1.59 9.91
CA ALA A 70 -2.76 -0.95 10.48
C ALA A 70 -1.44 -1.48 9.89
N ALA A 71 -1.49 -2.59 9.15
CA ALA A 71 -0.34 -3.17 8.48
C ALA A 71 -0.22 -2.65 7.04
N TYR A 72 0.99 -2.74 6.50
CA TYR A 72 1.21 -2.43 5.09
C TYR A 72 0.43 -3.42 4.21
N GLY A 73 -0.32 -2.88 3.26
CA GLY A 73 -1.08 -3.68 2.31
C GLY A 73 -1.64 -2.81 1.19
N SER A 74 -2.07 -3.45 0.11
CA SER A 74 -2.70 -2.78 -1.03
C SER A 74 -4.22 -2.87 -0.89
N TYR A 75 -4.81 -2.02 -0.04
CA TYR A 75 -6.25 -1.98 0.20
C TYR A 75 -6.85 -0.64 -0.22
N THR A 76 -8.10 -0.70 -0.65
CA THR A 76 -8.96 0.48 -0.74
C THR A 76 -10.02 0.40 0.33
N CYS A 77 -10.08 1.40 1.21
CA CYS A 77 -11.08 1.49 2.27
C CYS A 77 -12.09 2.60 1.92
N LEU A 78 -13.36 2.22 1.80
CA LEU A 78 -14.48 3.13 1.59
C LEU A 78 -15.13 3.42 2.94
N ALA A 79 -14.44 4.19 3.79
CA ALA A 79 -14.84 4.42 5.17
C ALA A 79 -16.17 5.18 5.29
N PRO A 80 -17.23 4.60 5.89
CA PRO A 80 -18.46 5.30 6.19
C PRO A 80 -18.22 6.24 7.37
N ASN A 81 -18.76 7.45 7.31
CA ASN A 81 -18.74 8.38 8.44
C ASN A 81 -19.78 7.97 9.51
N ASN A 82 -19.67 8.55 10.70
CA ASN A 82 -20.58 8.25 11.82
C ASN A 82 -22.04 8.39 11.44
N LYS A 83 -22.40 9.42 10.66
CA LYS A 83 -23.79 9.63 10.24
C LYS A 83 -24.32 8.49 9.37
N ALA A 84 -23.48 7.93 8.49
CA ALA A 84 -23.89 6.79 7.67
C ALA A 84 -24.04 5.51 8.53
N VAL A 85 -23.14 5.32 9.50
CA VAL A 85 -23.23 4.20 10.45
C VAL A 85 -24.49 4.34 11.32
N GLU A 86 -24.75 5.51 11.90
CA GLU A 86 -25.95 5.78 12.69
C GLU A 86 -27.25 5.49 11.90
N GLN A 87 -27.31 5.88 10.63
CA GLN A 87 -28.45 5.60 9.78
C GLN A 87 -28.64 4.09 9.61
N TYR A 88 -27.58 3.35 9.35
CA TYR A 88 -27.63 1.89 9.24
C TYR A 88 -28.08 1.22 10.54
N LEU A 89 -27.54 1.65 11.68
CA LEU A 89 -27.96 1.13 13.00
C LEU A 89 -29.44 1.39 13.25
N HIS A 90 -29.94 2.57 12.90
CA HIS A 90 -31.35 2.92 13.00
C HIS A 90 -32.24 2.01 12.15
N GLU A 91 -31.81 1.67 10.92
CA GLU A 91 -32.54 0.73 10.05
C GLU A 91 -32.62 -0.68 10.65
N LEU A 92 -31.61 -1.09 11.42
CA LEU A 92 -31.58 -2.34 12.17
C LEU A 92 -32.38 -2.28 13.50
N GLY A 93 -32.87 -1.10 13.89
CA GLY A 93 -33.58 -0.90 15.16
C GLY A 93 -32.66 -0.94 16.40
N ILE A 94 -31.36 -0.70 16.22
CA ILE A 94 -30.35 -0.65 17.29
C ILE A 94 -29.73 0.76 17.37
N GLN A 95 -29.12 1.10 18.52
CA GLN A 95 -28.72 2.48 18.81
C GLN A 95 -27.21 2.69 18.86
N SER A 96 -26.43 1.62 18.91
CA SER A 96 -24.97 1.72 19.00
C SER A 96 -24.28 0.53 18.35
N VAL A 97 -23.01 0.74 17.95
CA VAL A 97 -22.14 -0.30 17.40
C VAL A 97 -21.95 -1.46 18.37
N ASP A 98 -22.05 -1.21 19.69
CA ASP A 98 -21.89 -2.25 20.71
C ASP A 98 -22.98 -3.34 20.66
N GLN A 99 -24.11 -3.05 20.06
CA GLN A 99 -25.22 -3.98 19.87
C GLN A 99 -25.06 -4.87 18.64
N LEU A 100 -24.12 -4.56 17.75
CA LEU A 100 -23.78 -5.41 16.60
C LEU A 100 -23.05 -6.68 17.09
N THR A 101 -23.35 -7.80 16.47
CA THR A 101 -22.57 -9.03 16.66
C THR A 101 -21.22 -8.93 15.95
N LYS A 102 -20.28 -9.80 16.33
CA LYS A 102 -19.00 -9.85 15.64
C LYS A 102 -19.17 -10.13 14.15
N GLU A 103 -20.05 -11.06 13.80
CA GLU A 103 -20.33 -11.46 12.41
C GLU A 103 -20.92 -10.29 11.58
N GLN A 104 -21.74 -9.45 12.21
CA GLN A 104 -22.25 -8.24 11.58
C GLN A 104 -21.13 -7.23 11.35
N CYS A 105 -20.25 -7.04 12.33
CA CYS A 105 -19.09 -6.19 12.19
C CYS A 105 -18.13 -6.72 11.11
N ASP A 106 -17.90 -8.04 11.04
CA ASP A 106 -17.09 -8.67 10.00
C ASP A 106 -17.68 -8.38 8.61
N THR A 107 -18.98 -8.60 8.43
CA THR A 107 -19.67 -8.35 7.16
C THR A 107 -19.59 -6.88 6.74
N LEU A 108 -19.83 -5.97 7.69
CA LEU A 108 -19.71 -4.52 7.42
C LEU A 108 -18.30 -4.14 7.02
N SER A 109 -17.30 -4.62 7.74
CA SER A 109 -15.90 -4.32 7.44
C SER A 109 -15.53 -4.79 6.03
N TRP A 110 -15.87 -6.04 5.67
CA TRP A 110 -15.56 -6.59 4.34
C TRP A 110 -16.31 -5.88 3.21
N ASN A 111 -17.47 -5.34 3.45
CA ASN A 111 -18.23 -4.58 2.44
C ASN A 111 -17.61 -3.21 2.13
N HIS A 112 -16.70 -2.73 2.99
CA HIS A 112 -16.07 -1.43 2.87
C HIS A 112 -14.56 -1.50 2.55
N ILE A 113 -14.03 -2.71 2.40
CA ILE A 113 -12.60 -2.94 2.12
C ILE A 113 -12.48 -3.75 0.84
N ILE A 114 -11.71 -3.22 -0.10
CA ILE A 114 -11.38 -3.88 -1.35
C ILE A 114 -9.91 -4.30 -1.26
N ASP A 115 -9.63 -5.58 -1.46
CA ASP A 115 -8.27 -6.15 -1.44
C ASP A 115 -7.50 -5.81 -2.74
N GLN A 116 -7.50 -4.52 -3.05
CA GLN A 116 -6.74 -3.93 -4.15
C GLN A 116 -6.65 -2.43 -3.93
N ALA A 117 -5.51 -1.83 -4.28
CA ALA A 117 -5.37 -0.37 -4.29
C ALA A 117 -6.02 0.22 -5.54
N TYR A 118 -6.98 1.11 -5.36
CA TYR A 118 -7.56 1.95 -6.40
C TYR A 118 -7.26 3.41 -6.12
N PHE A 119 -6.98 4.16 -7.16
CA PHE A 119 -6.88 5.62 -7.08
C PHE A 119 -8.23 6.24 -7.43
N THR A 120 -8.46 7.47 -6.96
CA THR A 120 -9.70 8.23 -7.28
C THR A 120 -9.91 8.44 -8.78
N THR A 121 -8.85 8.29 -9.59
CA THR A 121 -8.91 8.33 -11.05
C THR A 121 -9.42 7.03 -11.67
N ASP A 122 -9.49 5.95 -10.91
CA ASP A 122 -9.88 4.61 -11.36
C ASP A 122 -11.34 4.29 -11.00
N LEU A 123 -11.98 5.18 -10.21
CA LEU A 123 -13.36 5.11 -9.76
C LEU A 123 -14.21 6.11 -10.53
#